data_686c8e403f576935f69cbcb072e7bf1e
#
_entry.id   686c8e403f576935f69cbcb072e7bf1e
#
_cell.length_a   1.000
_cell.length_b   1.000
_cell.length_c   1.000
_cell.angle_alpha   90.00
_cell.angle_beta   90.00
_cell.angle_gamma   90.00
#
_symmetry.space_group_name_H-M   'P 1'
#
loop_
_entity.id
_entity.type
_entity.pdbx_description
1 polymer ?
#
loop_
_entity_poly.entity_id
_entity_poly.type
_entity_poly.pdbx_seq_one_letter_code
_entity_poly.pdbx_strand_id
1 'polypeptide(L)'
;MMGIASKADKYPDELSAGEQQRVAIARAVVNKPRILIADEPTGNLDPDTAWEIMQLLNQINMRGTTILMVTHAKDIVDRMGKRVIAIEKGRIVRDEFGAYGFEEALAEVETGTDTIQSKRTFRSRFKRGGKA
;
A
#
# COMPACT_ATOMS: atom_id res chain seq x y z
N MET A 1 -13.61 -10.06 12.53
CA MET A 1 -12.54 -9.62 11.66
C MET A 1 -12.32 -8.11 11.67
N MET A 2 -13.36 -7.30 11.50
CA MET A 2 -13.20 -5.82 11.51
C MET A 2 -13.22 -5.19 12.91
N GLY A 3 -13.66 -5.93 13.94
CA GLY A 3 -13.70 -5.47 15.34
C GLY A 3 -14.67 -4.31 15.63
N ILE A 4 -15.66 -4.09 14.76
CA ILE A 4 -16.62 -2.97 14.86
C ILE A 4 -18.08 -3.41 15.04
N ALA A 5 -18.34 -4.69 15.34
CA ALA A 5 -19.72 -5.19 15.49
C ALA A 5 -20.50 -4.47 16.62
N SER A 6 -19.84 -4.10 17.71
CA SER A 6 -20.43 -3.35 18.84
C SER A 6 -20.73 -1.89 18.49
N LYS A 7 -20.37 -1.43 17.30
CA LYS A 7 -20.55 -0.04 16.83
C LYS A 7 -21.60 0.08 15.71
N ALA A 8 -22.36 -1.01 15.46
CA ALA A 8 -23.32 -1.07 14.36
C ALA A 8 -24.41 0.04 14.43
N ASP A 9 -24.78 0.47 15.64
CA ASP A 9 -25.80 1.47 15.86
C ASP A 9 -25.24 2.90 16.07
N LYS A 10 -23.91 3.08 15.83
CA LYS A 10 -23.24 4.39 15.96
C LYS A 10 -23.22 5.16 14.66
N TYR A 11 -23.38 6.47 14.77
CA TYR A 11 -23.16 7.39 13.64
C TYR A 11 -21.65 7.60 13.39
N PRO A 12 -21.24 7.98 12.17
CA PRO A 12 -19.82 8.15 11.84
C PRO A 12 -19.07 9.13 12.75
N ASP A 13 -19.70 10.19 13.19
CA ASP A 13 -19.15 11.20 14.10
C ASP A 13 -18.98 10.73 15.55
N GLU A 14 -19.61 9.62 15.91
CA GLU A 14 -19.46 8.96 17.21
C GLU A 14 -18.31 7.92 17.22
N LEU A 15 -17.65 7.70 16.08
CA LEU A 15 -16.56 6.73 15.90
C LEU A 15 -15.21 7.41 15.98
N SER A 16 -14.23 6.73 16.59
CA SER A 16 -12.83 7.16 16.48
C SER A 16 -12.34 7.07 15.04
N ALA A 17 -11.25 7.78 14.71
CA ALA A 17 -10.66 7.77 13.37
C ALA A 17 -10.33 6.34 12.90
N GLY A 18 -9.77 5.50 13.79
CA GLY A 18 -9.49 4.10 13.48
C GLY A 18 -10.76 3.26 13.25
N GLU A 19 -11.82 3.50 14.01
CA GLU A 19 -13.11 2.84 13.80
C GLU A 19 -13.76 3.27 12.48
N GLN A 20 -13.70 4.56 12.15
CA GLN A 20 -14.17 5.08 10.84
C GLN A 20 -13.40 4.42 9.69
N GLN A 21 -12.08 4.29 9.81
CA GLN A 21 -11.25 3.62 8.81
C GLN A 21 -11.62 2.14 8.66
N ARG A 22 -11.88 1.44 9.76
CA ARG A 22 -12.37 0.05 9.71
C ARG A 22 -13.72 -0.09 9.02
N VAL A 23 -14.65 0.86 9.24
CA VAL A 23 -15.93 0.92 8.52
C VAL A 23 -15.72 1.15 7.03
N ALA A 24 -14.84 2.08 6.65
CA ALA A 24 -14.51 2.35 5.25
C ALA A 24 -13.94 1.10 4.55
N ILE A 25 -13.02 0.40 5.19
CA ILE A 25 -12.46 -0.85 4.68
C ILE A 25 -13.54 -1.94 4.57
N ALA A 26 -14.41 -2.08 5.60
CA ALA A 26 -15.50 -3.05 5.58
C ALA A 26 -16.43 -2.83 4.38
N ARG A 27 -16.82 -1.57 4.12
CA ARG A 27 -17.62 -1.20 2.94
C ARG A 27 -16.94 -1.54 1.63
N ALA A 28 -15.63 -1.28 1.54
CA ALA A 28 -14.87 -1.52 0.32
C ALA A 28 -14.74 -3.02 -0.01
N VAL A 29 -14.71 -3.90 1.00
CA VAL A 29 -14.50 -5.35 0.79
C VAL A 29 -15.78 -6.19 0.82
N VAL A 30 -16.94 -5.61 1.12
CA VAL A 30 -18.21 -6.35 1.26
C VAL A 30 -18.55 -7.15 -0.02
N ASN A 31 -18.25 -6.61 -1.18
CA ASN A 31 -18.49 -7.23 -2.48
C ASN A 31 -17.33 -8.12 -2.97
N LYS A 32 -16.38 -8.44 -2.10
CA LYS A 32 -15.21 -9.28 -2.40
C LYS A 32 -14.46 -8.83 -3.68
N PRO A 33 -14.00 -7.56 -3.74
CA PRO A 33 -13.33 -7.03 -4.91
C PRO A 33 -12.02 -7.78 -5.16
N ARG A 34 -11.60 -7.87 -6.43
CA ARG A 34 -10.29 -8.41 -6.79
C ARG A 34 -9.16 -7.43 -6.52
N ILE A 35 -9.45 -6.13 -6.56
CA ILE A 35 -8.50 -5.04 -6.32
C ILE A 35 -9.12 -4.07 -5.34
N LEU A 36 -8.37 -3.69 -4.32
CA LEU A 36 -8.69 -2.65 -3.35
C LEU A 36 -7.65 -1.53 -3.47
N ILE A 37 -8.11 -0.31 -3.68
CA ILE A 37 -7.25 0.89 -3.71
C ILE A 37 -7.41 1.61 -2.37
N ALA A 38 -6.30 1.87 -1.71
CA ALA A 38 -6.25 2.58 -0.44
C ALA A 38 -5.33 3.80 -0.57
N ASP A 39 -5.90 4.98 -0.41
CA ASP A 39 -5.19 6.26 -0.47
C ASP A 39 -4.99 6.78 0.96
N GLU A 40 -3.71 6.86 1.39
CA GLU A 40 -3.28 7.26 2.74
C GLU A 40 -4.10 6.61 3.88
N PRO A 41 -4.25 5.27 3.93
CA PRO A 41 -5.19 4.62 4.82
C PRO A 41 -4.85 4.77 6.32
N THR A 42 -3.67 5.29 6.64
CA THR A 42 -3.17 5.49 8.00
C THR A 42 -2.82 6.94 8.34
N GLY A 43 -3.07 7.88 7.43
CA GLY A 43 -2.54 9.25 7.50
C GLY A 43 -2.99 10.08 8.70
N ASN A 44 -4.13 9.77 9.32
CA ASN A 44 -4.69 10.50 10.47
C ASN A 44 -4.81 9.62 11.73
N LEU A 45 -4.02 8.55 11.81
CA LEU A 45 -4.06 7.59 12.91
C LEU A 45 -2.77 7.67 13.73
N ASP A 46 -2.90 7.35 15.03
CA ASP A 46 -1.74 7.08 15.86
C ASP A 46 -0.99 5.82 15.38
N PRO A 47 0.31 5.67 15.72
CA PRO A 47 1.13 4.58 15.20
C PRO A 47 0.58 3.17 15.47
N ASP A 48 -0.02 2.94 16.63
CA ASP A 48 -0.55 1.63 16.99
C ASP A 48 -1.80 1.30 16.18
N THR A 49 -2.75 2.22 16.12
CA THR A 49 -3.95 2.11 15.30
C THR A 49 -3.61 2.00 13.81
N ALA A 50 -2.64 2.78 13.33
CA ALA A 50 -2.15 2.68 11.97
C ALA A 50 -1.64 1.27 11.65
N TRP A 51 -0.86 0.68 12.57
CA TRP A 51 -0.35 -0.67 12.40
C TRP A 51 -1.46 -1.72 12.38
N GLU A 52 -2.48 -1.58 13.23
CA GLU A 52 -3.65 -2.47 13.20
C GLU A 52 -4.41 -2.41 11.87
N ILE A 53 -4.55 -1.22 11.27
CA ILE A 53 -5.15 -1.06 9.93
C ILE A 53 -4.28 -1.76 8.88
N MET A 54 -2.96 -1.64 8.94
CA MET A 54 -2.06 -2.33 8.02
C MET A 54 -2.14 -3.84 8.14
N GLN A 55 -2.24 -4.38 9.37
CA GLN A 55 -2.47 -5.81 9.58
C GLN A 55 -3.81 -6.27 8.98
N LEU A 56 -4.87 -5.48 9.15
CA LEU A 56 -6.17 -5.76 8.56
C LEU A 56 -6.10 -5.81 7.02
N LEU A 57 -5.45 -4.84 6.39
CA LEU A 57 -5.22 -4.83 4.94
C LEU A 57 -4.42 -6.05 4.50
N ASN A 58 -3.38 -6.43 5.24
CA ASN A 58 -2.61 -7.64 4.94
C ASN A 58 -3.47 -8.91 5.01
N GLN A 59 -4.36 -9.04 6.00
CA GLN A 59 -5.30 -10.17 6.08
C GLN A 59 -6.25 -10.23 4.88
N ILE A 60 -6.72 -9.08 4.40
CA ILE A 60 -7.55 -8.97 3.20
C ILE A 60 -6.75 -9.42 1.97
N ASN A 61 -5.51 -9.00 1.84
CA ASN A 61 -4.61 -9.41 0.77
C ASN A 61 -4.37 -10.94 0.78
N MET A 62 -4.12 -11.54 1.94
CA MET A 62 -3.94 -12.99 2.09
C MET A 62 -5.17 -13.79 1.66
N ARG A 63 -6.35 -13.20 1.63
CA ARG A 63 -7.60 -13.81 1.13
C ARG A 63 -7.80 -13.67 -0.38
N GLY A 64 -6.81 -13.11 -1.09
CA GLY A 64 -6.79 -13.04 -2.55
C GLY A 64 -7.16 -11.67 -3.15
N THR A 65 -7.46 -10.65 -2.34
CA THR A 65 -7.63 -9.29 -2.84
C THR A 65 -6.27 -8.64 -3.09
N THR A 66 -6.03 -8.16 -4.29
CA THR A 66 -4.84 -7.33 -4.58
C THR A 66 -5.03 -5.95 -3.96
N ILE A 67 -4.06 -5.46 -3.20
CA ILE A 67 -4.12 -4.13 -2.59
C ILE A 67 -3.11 -3.21 -3.27
N LEU A 68 -3.60 -2.09 -3.78
CA LEU A 68 -2.81 -0.97 -4.24
C LEU A 68 -2.93 0.15 -3.20
N MET A 69 -1.85 0.43 -2.49
CA MET A 69 -1.83 1.46 -1.46
C MET A 69 -0.94 2.63 -1.90
N VAL A 70 -1.45 3.84 -1.71
CA VAL A 70 -0.68 5.08 -1.85
C VAL A 70 -0.39 5.59 -0.45
N THR A 71 0.87 5.85 -0.13
CA THR A 71 1.28 6.42 1.16
C THR A 71 2.65 7.08 1.06
N HIS A 72 2.89 8.05 1.93
CA HIS A 72 4.20 8.66 2.15
C HIS A 72 4.84 8.25 3.49
N ALA A 73 4.20 7.35 4.25
CA ALA A 73 4.68 6.84 5.53
C ALA A 73 5.77 5.79 5.32
N LYS A 74 7.04 6.22 5.33
CA LYS A 74 8.22 5.38 5.09
C LYS A 74 8.31 4.19 6.05
N ASP A 75 8.06 4.42 7.33
CA ASP A 75 8.08 3.39 8.37
C ASP A 75 7.07 2.27 8.11
N ILE A 76 5.88 2.61 7.62
CA ILE A 76 4.86 1.65 7.20
C ILE A 76 5.36 0.83 6.00
N VAL A 77 5.90 1.49 4.98
CA VAL A 77 6.42 0.84 3.77
C VAL A 77 7.52 -0.15 4.13
N ASP A 78 8.49 0.27 4.92
CA ASP A 78 9.64 -0.54 5.35
C ASP A 78 9.18 -1.75 6.18
N ARG A 79 8.28 -1.53 7.11
CA ARG A 79 7.75 -2.56 8.00
C ARG A 79 6.91 -3.60 7.28
N MET A 80 6.19 -3.22 6.22
CA MET A 80 5.37 -4.13 5.42
C MET A 80 6.18 -5.01 4.49
N GLY A 81 7.35 -4.60 4.03
CA GLY A 81 8.23 -5.38 3.16
C GLY A 81 7.57 -5.83 1.85
N LYS A 82 6.63 -5.06 1.31
CA LYS A 82 5.91 -5.37 0.07
C LYS A 82 6.61 -4.73 -1.13
N ARG A 83 6.09 -4.99 -2.34
CA ARG A 83 6.55 -4.32 -3.55
C ARG A 83 6.27 -2.82 -3.45
N VAL A 84 7.27 -2.01 -3.72
CA VAL A 84 7.20 -0.55 -3.69
C VAL A 84 7.43 -0.02 -5.10
N ILE A 85 6.53 0.85 -5.55
CA ILE A 85 6.67 1.60 -6.78
C ILE A 85 6.78 3.07 -6.39
N ALA A 86 7.97 3.65 -6.52
CA ALA A 86 8.16 5.07 -6.26
C ALA A 86 7.94 5.87 -7.54
N ILE A 87 7.18 6.96 -7.42
CA ILE A 87 6.85 7.87 -8.53
C ILE A 87 7.33 9.26 -8.17
N GLU A 88 8.11 9.86 -9.07
CA GLU A 88 8.57 11.23 -8.95
C GLU A 88 8.38 11.98 -10.26
N LYS A 89 7.81 13.20 -10.18
CA LYS A 89 7.53 14.05 -11.36
C LYS A 89 6.83 13.30 -12.49
N GLY A 90 5.91 12.38 -12.16
CA GLY A 90 5.15 11.58 -13.12
C GLY A 90 5.92 10.42 -13.74
N ARG A 91 7.09 10.06 -13.23
CA ARG A 91 7.91 8.93 -13.69
C ARG A 91 8.11 7.92 -12.59
N ILE A 92 8.12 6.63 -12.96
CA ILE A 92 8.51 5.56 -12.03
C ILE A 92 10.03 5.62 -11.91
N VAL A 93 10.51 5.91 -10.69
CA VAL A 93 11.93 5.94 -10.34
C VAL A 93 12.39 4.66 -9.67
N ARG A 94 11.45 3.88 -9.11
CA ARG A 94 11.75 2.62 -8.41
C ARG A 94 10.58 1.63 -8.53
N ASP A 95 10.90 0.33 -8.65
CA ASP A 95 9.95 -0.78 -8.63
C ASP A 95 10.64 -2.02 -8.07
N GLU A 96 10.55 -2.23 -6.75
CA GLU A 96 11.30 -3.26 -6.02
C GLU A 96 10.49 -3.88 -4.88
N PHE A 97 10.94 -5.04 -4.38
CA PHE A 97 10.42 -5.67 -3.18
C PHE A 97 11.32 -5.39 -1.98
N GLY A 98 10.73 -5.10 -0.83
CA GLY A 98 11.41 -5.01 0.46
C GLY A 98 11.49 -3.60 1.04
N ALA A 99 12.04 -3.52 2.25
CA ALA A 99 12.33 -2.29 2.94
C ALA A 99 13.61 -1.67 2.38
N TYR A 100 13.52 -0.55 1.72
CA TYR A 100 14.69 0.18 1.23
C TYR A 100 14.51 1.67 1.38
N GLY A 101 15.54 2.29 1.93
CA GLY A 101 15.59 3.72 2.18
C GLY A 101 15.23 4.53 0.95
N PHE A 102 14.21 5.33 1.09
CA PHE A 102 13.83 6.36 0.11
C PHE A 102 15.01 7.29 -0.24
N GLU A 103 16.02 7.34 0.64
CA GLU A 103 17.17 8.23 0.51
C GLU A 103 18.08 7.84 -0.66
N GLU A 104 18.24 6.56 -0.97
CA GLU A 104 19.03 6.13 -2.14
C GLU A 104 18.37 6.50 -3.46
N ALA A 105 17.05 6.35 -3.56
CA ALA A 105 16.32 6.72 -4.78
C ALA A 105 16.29 8.23 -5.03
N LEU A 106 16.28 9.05 -3.98
CA LEU A 106 16.36 10.51 -4.09
C LEU A 106 17.77 10.97 -4.46
N ALA A 107 18.81 10.34 -3.93
CA ALA A 107 20.20 10.66 -4.25
C ALA A 107 20.55 10.39 -5.72
N GLU A 108 20.00 9.32 -6.33
CA GLU A 108 20.19 9.03 -7.76
C GLU A 108 19.53 10.05 -8.67
N VAL A 109 18.39 10.63 -8.26
CA VAL A 109 17.68 11.65 -9.03
C VAL A 109 18.39 13.01 -8.94
N GLU A 110 18.95 13.36 -7.80
CA GLU A 110 19.69 14.62 -7.61
C GLU A 110 21.03 14.63 -8.36
N THR A 111 21.65 13.46 -8.56
CA THR A 111 22.94 13.34 -9.27
C THR A 111 22.82 13.23 -10.79
N GLY A 112 21.57 13.19 -11.34
CA GLY A 112 21.33 13.24 -12.79
C GLY A 112 21.87 12.05 -13.58
N THR A 113 22.17 10.93 -12.92
CA THR A 113 22.64 9.72 -13.61
C THR A 113 21.45 8.94 -14.14
N ASP A 114 21.13 9.21 -15.41
CA ASP A 114 20.16 8.43 -16.21
C ASP A 114 20.69 7.01 -16.40
N THR A 115 20.46 6.11 -15.44
CA THR A 115 20.87 4.72 -15.59
C THR A 115 19.84 3.97 -16.43
N ILE A 116 20.15 3.86 -17.74
CA ILE A 116 19.42 3.07 -18.77
C ILE A 116 19.23 1.57 -18.38
N GLN A 117 19.69 1.14 -17.25
CA GLN A 117 19.63 -0.26 -16.79
C GLN A 117 18.26 -0.71 -16.28
N SER A 118 17.41 0.18 -15.76
CA SER A 118 16.08 -0.19 -15.26
C SER A 118 15.13 -0.68 -16.37
N LYS A 119 15.35 -0.25 -17.62
CA LYS A 119 14.55 -0.69 -18.77
C LYS A 119 14.74 -2.15 -19.19
N ARG A 120 15.84 -2.78 -18.81
CA ARG A 120 16.12 -4.19 -19.16
C ARG A 120 15.41 -5.20 -18.27
N THR A 121 15.26 -4.91 -16.98
CA THR A 121 14.67 -5.82 -16.00
C THR A 121 13.16 -5.93 -16.14
N PHE A 122 12.49 -4.83 -16.52
CA PHE A 122 11.04 -4.81 -16.74
C PHE A 122 10.62 -5.66 -17.95
N ARG A 123 11.38 -5.61 -19.07
CA ARG A 123 11.07 -6.37 -20.28
C ARG A 123 11.29 -7.88 -20.17
N SER A 124 12.20 -8.34 -19.35
CA SER A 124 12.51 -9.78 -19.23
C SER A 124 11.48 -10.57 -18.39
N ARG A 125 10.80 -9.92 -17.44
CA ARG A 125 9.79 -10.58 -16.59
C ARG A 125 8.44 -10.76 -17.27
N PHE A 126 8.06 -9.88 -18.21
CA PHE A 126 6.79 -10.00 -18.94
C PHE A 126 6.82 -11.02 -20.10
N LYS A 127 8.01 -11.47 -20.54
CA LYS A 127 8.13 -12.44 -21.65
C LYS A 127 7.98 -13.92 -21.23
N ARG A 128 7.86 -14.26 -19.94
CA ARG A 128 7.77 -15.68 -19.49
C ARG A 128 6.35 -16.17 -19.13
N GLY A 129 5.30 -15.42 -19.45
CA GLY A 129 3.91 -15.78 -19.18
C GLY A 129 3.09 -16.16 -20.43
N GLY A 130 3.71 -16.53 -21.51
CA GLY A 130 3.01 -16.86 -22.74
C GLY A 130 3.50 -18.14 -23.41
N LYS A 131 3.19 -19.31 -22.79
CA LYS A 131 3.09 -20.62 -23.47
C LYS A 131 2.42 -21.61 -22.54
N ALA A 132 1.18 -21.81 -22.73
CA ALA A 132 0.44 -23.07 -22.78
C ALA A 132 -1.05 -22.76 -22.90
#